data_48a90f06473462da5704a2420ea4cd4e
#
_entry.id   48a90f06473462da5704a2420ea4cd4e
#
_cell.length_a   1.000
_cell.length_b   1.000
_cell.length_c   1.000
_cell.angle_alpha   90.00
_cell.angle_beta   90.00
_cell.angle_gamma   90.00
#
_symmetry.space_group_name_H-M   'P 1'
#
loop_
_entity.id
_entity.type
_entity.pdbx_description
1 polymer ?
#
loop_
_entity_poly.entity_id
_entity_poly.type
_entity_poly.pdbx_seq_one_letter_code
_entity_poly.pdbx_strand_id
1 'polypeptide(L)'
;MSNEDILSITGIINGTCNYILDQMSSHDLEFTDALNEAKKLGYAEADPTFDINGMDAAHKISILASLIYKVKSPLKSTYVEGIENITSMDISFAKELGYCIKHVGITNKQNNSIQCRVHPVLVHKDNILSQVLGVMNAVLITGDKFGTSMLYGHGAGGDATASAVVSNLVEAINFSSNKDLRNKIIFKNSGSCSFDITKNNDISSPFYLRIYARDISGVMAEITNILANQNISIE
;
A
#
# COMPACT_ATOMS: atom_id res chain seq x y z
N MET A 1 -17.23 -16.05 -6.92
CA MET A 1 -17.08 -15.08 -5.79
C MET A 1 -18.33 -14.22 -5.55
N SER A 2 -19.51 -14.62 -5.99
CA SER A 2 -20.72 -13.75 -5.92
C SER A 2 -21.38 -13.64 -4.52
N ASN A 3 -20.90 -14.39 -3.52
CA ASN A 3 -21.44 -14.41 -2.15
C ASN A 3 -20.37 -14.21 -1.06
N GLU A 4 -19.20 -13.72 -1.43
CA GLU A 4 -18.09 -13.49 -0.52
C GLU A 4 -17.99 -11.98 -0.22
N ASP A 5 -17.91 -11.62 1.05
CA ASP A 5 -17.69 -10.25 1.47
C ASP A 5 -16.18 -10.03 1.68
N ILE A 6 -15.60 -9.13 0.91
CA ILE A 6 -14.18 -8.79 1.05
C ILE A 6 -14.06 -7.76 2.16
N LEU A 7 -13.35 -8.13 3.21
CA LEU A 7 -13.15 -7.31 4.41
C LEU A 7 -12.00 -6.31 4.22
N SER A 8 -10.89 -6.77 3.62
CA SER A 8 -9.73 -5.90 3.39
C SER A 8 -8.88 -6.35 2.22
N ILE A 9 -8.15 -5.39 1.68
CA ILE A 9 -7.01 -5.61 0.77
C ILE A 9 -5.83 -4.87 1.34
N THR A 10 -4.68 -5.56 1.38
CA THR A 10 -3.41 -4.98 1.79
C THR A 10 -2.37 -5.40 0.75
N GLY A 11 -1.64 -4.43 0.17
CA GLY A 11 -0.73 -4.78 -0.90
C GLY A 11 0.54 -3.93 -0.96
N ILE A 12 1.65 -4.60 -1.25
CA ILE A 12 2.87 -3.99 -1.76
C ILE A 12 2.69 -3.96 -3.28
N ILE A 13 2.30 -2.80 -3.82
CA ILE A 13 1.83 -2.63 -5.20
C ILE A 13 2.65 -1.64 -6.03
N ASN A 14 3.79 -1.20 -5.48
CA ASN A 14 4.80 -0.42 -6.19
C ASN A 14 6.17 -1.09 -6.02
N GLY A 15 6.71 -1.65 -7.11
CA GLY A 15 7.98 -2.38 -7.09
C GLY A 15 9.19 -1.48 -6.85
N THR A 16 9.16 -0.24 -7.32
CA THR A 16 10.23 0.76 -7.12
C THR A 16 10.41 1.08 -5.64
N CYS A 17 9.32 1.42 -4.94
CA CYS A 17 9.33 1.67 -3.51
C CYS A 17 9.80 0.43 -2.72
N ASN A 18 9.29 -0.75 -3.07
CA ASN A 18 9.69 -1.97 -2.39
C ASN A 18 11.17 -2.26 -2.56
N TYR A 19 11.70 -2.10 -3.78
CA TYR A 19 13.13 -2.27 -4.08
C TYR A 19 13.99 -1.31 -3.25
N ILE A 20 13.65 -0.01 -3.24
CA ILE A 20 14.41 1.00 -2.50
C ILE A 20 14.47 0.65 -1.00
N LEU A 21 13.32 0.37 -0.38
CA LEU A 21 13.25 0.00 1.05
C LEU A 21 13.99 -1.32 1.35
N ASP A 22 13.95 -2.27 0.42
CA ASP A 22 14.67 -3.54 0.53
C ASP A 22 16.19 -3.32 0.47
N GLN A 23 16.70 -2.48 -0.45
CA GLN A 23 18.11 -2.14 -0.54
C GLN A 23 18.60 -1.38 0.69
N MET A 24 17.84 -0.38 1.16
CA MET A 24 18.12 0.32 2.41
C MET A 24 18.22 -0.67 3.58
N SER A 25 17.34 -1.67 3.63
CA SER A 25 17.33 -2.67 4.69
C SER A 25 18.45 -3.69 4.54
N SER A 26 18.68 -4.24 3.38
CA SER A 26 19.61 -5.37 3.17
C SER A 26 21.07 -4.97 3.10
N HIS A 27 21.35 -3.75 2.61
CA HIS A 27 22.70 -3.24 2.37
C HIS A 27 23.03 -1.99 3.18
N ASP A 28 22.16 -1.60 4.10
CA ASP A 28 22.29 -0.42 4.97
C ASP A 28 22.53 0.88 4.17
N LEU A 29 21.91 0.98 2.97
CA LEU A 29 22.04 2.15 2.09
C LEU A 29 21.17 3.31 2.59
N GLU A 30 21.64 4.53 2.31
CA GLU A 30 20.80 5.72 2.40
C GLU A 30 19.78 5.74 1.25
N PHE A 31 18.65 6.43 1.46
CA PHE A 31 17.56 6.52 0.48
C PHE A 31 18.06 6.97 -0.91
N THR A 32 18.91 7.98 -0.94
CA THR A 32 19.46 8.53 -2.19
C THR A 32 20.31 7.52 -2.97
N ASP A 33 21.08 6.70 -2.27
CA ASP A 33 21.94 5.70 -2.89
C ASP A 33 21.11 4.53 -3.43
N ALA A 34 20.14 4.05 -2.65
CA ALA A 34 19.20 3.02 -3.07
C ALA A 34 18.35 3.46 -4.28
N LEU A 35 17.88 4.72 -4.31
CA LEU A 35 17.18 5.31 -5.45
C LEU A 35 18.05 5.38 -6.69
N ASN A 36 19.32 5.82 -6.55
CA ASN A 36 20.26 5.90 -7.67
C ASN A 36 20.56 4.51 -8.24
N GLU A 37 20.65 3.50 -7.40
CA GLU A 37 20.81 2.11 -7.83
C GLU A 37 19.57 1.61 -8.58
N ALA A 38 18.35 1.89 -8.06
CA ALA A 38 17.11 1.57 -8.74
C ALA A 38 17.04 2.20 -10.14
N LYS A 39 17.48 3.45 -10.30
CA LYS A 39 17.58 4.13 -11.62
C LYS A 39 18.56 3.44 -12.56
N LYS A 40 19.74 3.08 -12.08
CA LYS A 40 20.77 2.37 -12.90
C LYS A 40 20.26 1.01 -13.40
N LEU A 41 19.47 0.30 -12.59
CA LEU A 41 18.90 -1.00 -12.93
C LEU A 41 17.61 -0.90 -13.76
N GLY A 42 17.08 0.31 -13.98
CA GLY A 42 15.84 0.52 -14.72
C GLY A 42 14.56 0.22 -13.92
N TYR A 43 14.66 0.08 -12.61
CA TYR A 43 13.51 -0.10 -11.70
C TYR A 43 12.84 1.22 -11.31
N ALA A 44 13.55 2.33 -11.45
CA ALA A 44 13.03 3.68 -11.30
C ALA A 44 13.29 4.48 -12.57
N GLU A 45 12.31 5.29 -12.98
CA GLU A 45 12.44 6.23 -14.09
C GLU A 45 13.34 7.41 -13.72
N ALA A 46 13.68 8.25 -14.71
CA ALA A 46 14.48 9.47 -14.49
C ALA A 46 13.80 10.40 -13.47
N ASP A 47 12.48 10.58 -13.59
CA ASP A 47 11.65 11.22 -12.58
C ASP A 47 10.80 10.16 -11.85
N PRO A 48 11.22 9.69 -10.67
CA PRO A 48 10.54 8.66 -9.91
C PRO A 48 9.47 9.22 -8.97
N THR A 49 9.17 10.52 -9.01
CA THR A 49 8.33 11.22 -8.03
C THR A 49 6.99 10.54 -7.83
N PHE A 50 6.35 10.08 -8.92
CA PHE A 50 5.04 9.44 -8.87
C PHE A 50 5.05 8.10 -8.11
N ASP A 51 6.18 7.41 -8.11
CA ASP A 51 6.39 6.18 -7.33
C ASP A 51 6.68 6.53 -5.87
N ILE A 52 7.75 7.30 -5.61
CA ILE A 52 8.28 7.50 -4.26
C ILE A 52 7.37 8.33 -3.35
N ASN A 53 6.52 9.21 -3.91
CA ASN A 53 5.52 9.95 -3.15
C ASN A 53 4.25 9.14 -2.86
N GLY A 54 4.14 7.90 -3.37
CA GLY A 54 3.04 6.98 -3.11
C GLY A 54 1.82 7.13 -4.02
N MET A 55 1.83 8.05 -4.98
CA MET A 55 0.67 8.31 -5.86
C MET A 55 0.34 7.13 -6.78
N ASP A 56 1.34 6.42 -7.32
CA ASP A 56 1.11 5.20 -8.10
C ASP A 56 0.33 4.15 -7.29
N ALA A 57 0.79 3.87 -6.08
CA ALA A 57 0.12 2.94 -5.18
C ALA A 57 -1.29 3.43 -4.78
N ALA A 58 -1.48 4.76 -4.60
CA ALA A 58 -2.77 5.34 -4.28
C ALA A 58 -3.79 5.16 -5.42
N HIS A 59 -3.37 5.33 -6.66
CA HIS A 59 -4.21 5.04 -7.83
C HIS A 59 -4.62 3.57 -7.86
N LYS A 60 -3.66 2.65 -7.68
CA LYS A 60 -3.92 1.20 -7.70
C LYS A 60 -4.87 0.75 -6.60
N ILE A 61 -4.64 1.18 -5.35
CA ILE A 61 -5.54 0.81 -4.24
C ILE A 61 -6.94 1.40 -4.41
N SER A 62 -7.05 2.62 -4.96
CA SER A 62 -8.33 3.24 -5.26
C SER A 62 -9.13 2.49 -6.33
N ILE A 63 -8.45 1.97 -7.35
CA ILE A 63 -9.06 1.12 -8.39
C ILE A 63 -9.58 -0.17 -7.74
N LEU A 64 -8.76 -0.84 -6.92
CA LEU A 64 -9.14 -2.08 -6.23
C LEU A 64 -10.34 -1.84 -5.31
N ALA A 65 -10.34 -0.77 -4.53
CA ALA A 65 -11.46 -0.40 -3.66
C ALA A 65 -12.74 -0.14 -4.47
N SER A 66 -12.62 0.57 -5.61
CA SER A 66 -13.76 0.84 -6.49
C SER A 66 -14.36 -0.44 -7.08
N LEU A 67 -13.52 -1.38 -7.50
CA LEU A 67 -13.95 -2.65 -8.08
C LEU A 67 -14.66 -3.54 -7.06
N ILE A 68 -14.14 -3.61 -5.84
CA ILE A 68 -14.61 -4.53 -4.81
C ILE A 68 -15.80 -3.97 -4.05
N TYR A 69 -15.70 -2.74 -3.58
CA TYR A 69 -16.75 -2.14 -2.76
C TYR A 69 -17.75 -1.30 -3.56
N LYS A 70 -17.55 -1.18 -4.88
CA LYS A 70 -18.40 -0.40 -5.78
C LYS A 70 -18.53 1.08 -5.38
N VAL A 71 -17.49 1.63 -4.77
CA VAL A 71 -17.41 3.04 -4.40
C VAL A 71 -16.85 3.87 -5.56
N LYS A 72 -17.30 5.14 -5.67
CA LYS A 72 -16.74 6.06 -6.66
C LYS A 72 -15.34 6.49 -6.23
N SER A 73 -14.35 6.22 -7.08
CA SER A 73 -12.96 6.68 -6.99
C SER A 73 -12.57 7.33 -5.65
N PRO A 74 -12.12 6.56 -4.66
CA PRO A 74 -11.79 7.07 -3.33
C PRO A 74 -10.48 7.87 -3.29
N LEU A 75 -9.80 8.04 -4.43
CA LEU A 75 -8.45 8.63 -4.53
C LEU A 75 -8.30 9.96 -3.79
N LYS A 76 -9.28 10.87 -3.93
CA LYS A 76 -9.22 12.18 -3.27
C LYS A 76 -9.30 12.11 -1.74
N SER A 77 -9.82 11.02 -1.21
CA SER A 77 -9.97 10.78 0.23
C SER A 77 -8.98 9.71 0.73
N THR A 78 -8.11 9.20 -0.15
CA THR A 78 -7.05 8.27 0.22
C THR A 78 -5.95 9.03 0.96
N TYR A 79 -5.58 8.57 2.15
CA TYR A 79 -4.36 9.04 2.81
C TYR A 79 -3.15 8.54 2.04
N VAL A 80 -2.23 9.44 1.70
CA VAL A 80 -1.03 9.10 0.93
C VAL A 80 0.20 9.67 1.60
N GLU A 81 1.17 8.81 1.87
CA GLU A 81 2.50 9.15 2.35
C GLU A 81 3.53 8.33 1.57
N GLY A 82 4.54 9.01 1.03
CA GLY A 82 5.63 8.38 0.29
C GLY A 82 6.73 7.83 1.19
N ILE A 83 7.82 7.38 0.56
CA ILE A 83 8.98 6.81 1.25
C ILE A 83 10.14 7.79 1.40
N GLU A 84 10.02 9.01 0.90
CA GLU A 84 11.11 9.99 0.80
C GLU A 84 11.67 10.41 2.16
N ASN A 85 10.87 10.32 3.22
CA ASN A 85 11.25 10.68 4.59
C ASN A 85 11.80 9.50 5.42
N ILE A 86 11.85 8.30 4.84
CA ILE A 86 12.41 7.13 5.52
C ILE A 86 13.94 7.21 5.47
N THR A 87 14.56 7.08 6.62
CA THR A 87 16.02 7.12 6.78
C THR A 87 16.59 5.75 7.12
N SER A 88 17.91 5.58 6.93
CA SER A 88 18.64 4.39 7.40
C SER A 88 18.46 4.14 8.90
N MET A 89 18.33 5.22 9.69
CA MET A 89 18.05 5.12 11.13
C MET A 89 16.67 4.47 11.41
N ASP A 90 15.61 4.85 10.66
CA ASP A 90 14.29 4.22 10.80
C ASP A 90 14.33 2.74 10.46
N ILE A 91 15.09 2.38 9.41
CA ILE A 91 15.29 0.98 9.03
C ILE A 91 16.00 0.21 10.15
N SER A 92 17.04 0.78 10.75
CA SER A 92 17.79 0.17 11.86
C SER A 92 16.90 -0.07 13.07
N PHE A 93 16.15 0.94 13.51
CA PHE A 93 15.22 0.79 14.64
C PHE A 93 14.10 -0.22 14.36
N ALA A 94 13.58 -0.23 13.14
CA ALA A 94 12.60 -1.24 12.76
C ALA A 94 13.17 -2.66 12.90
N LYS A 95 14.40 -2.89 12.41
CA LYS A 95 15.09 -4.20 12.52
C LYS A 95 15.30 -4.61 13.99
N GLU A 96 15.76 -3.68 14.84
CA GLU A 96 15.99 -3.94 16.27
C GLU A 96 14.69 -4.37 16.96
N LEU A 97 13.56 -3.78 16.59
CA LEU A 97 12.24 -4.11 17.11
C LEU A 97 11.62 -5.36 16.47
N GLY A 98 12.30 -6.01 15.51
CA GLY A 98 11.80 -7.20 14.82
C GLY A 98 10.83 -6.93 13.68
N TYR A 99 10.88 -5.71 13.12
CA TYR A 99 10.06 -5.27 11.98
C TYR A 99 10.92 -4.99 10.75
N CYS A 100 10.25 -4.90 9.59
CA CYS A 100 10.77 -4.24 8.40
C CYS A 100 9.81 -3.15 7.96
N ILE A 101 10.30 -2.15 7.24
CA ILE A 101 9.46 -1.10 6.67
C ILE A 101 9.06 -1.50 5.26
N LYS A 102 7.75 -1.49 4.97
CA LYS A 102 7.18 -1.71 3.64
C LYS A 102 6.25 -0.56 3.27
N HIS A 103 6.22 -0.18 2.00
CA HIS A 103 5.25 0.78 1.48
C HIS A 103 3.99 0.03 1.02
N VAL A 104 2.87 0.28 1.69
CA VAL A 104 1.69 -0.58 1.59
C VAL A 104 0.45 0.24 1.25
N GLY A 105 -0.30 -0.21 0.25
CA GLY A 105 -1.67 0.24 0.01
C GLY A 105 -2.65 -0.62 0.79
N ILE A 106 -3.55 0.00 1.52
CA ILE A 106 -4.54 -0.66 2.37
C ILE A 106 -5.93 -0.12 2.04
N THR A 107 -6.88 -1.01 1.82
CA THR A 107 -8.29 -0.67 1.88
C THR A 107 -9.03 -1.69 2.74
N ASN A 108 -9.88 -1.22 3.62
CA ASN A 108 -10.68 -2.05 4.50
C ASN A 108 -12.08 -1.50 4.67
N LYS A 109 -13.00 -2.43 4.89
CA LYS A 109 -14.39 -2.16 5.19
C LYS A 109 -14.58 -2.13 6.70
N GLN A 110 -15.08 -1.02 7.23
CA GLN A 110 -15.43 -0.86 8.63
C GLN A 110 -16.89 -0.39 8.75
N ASN A 111 -17.76 -1.25 9.24
CA ASN A 111 -19.20 -0.99 9.31
C ASN A 111 -19.76 -0.57 7.93
N ASN A 112 -20.20 0.69 7.81
CA ASN A 112 -20.73 1.25 6.58
C ASN A 112 -19.76 2.20 5.86
N SER A 113 -18.47 2.15 6.17
CA SER A 113 -17.45 3.00 5.56
C SER A 113 -16.29 2.19 5.00
N ILE A 114 -15.62 2.76 3.98
CA ILE A 114 -14.41 2.23 3.36
C ILE A 114 -13.27 3.18 3.68
N GLN A 115 -12.18 2.61 4.17
CA GLN A 115 -10.93 3.31 4.37
C GLN A 115 -9.96 2.99 3.23
N CYS A 116 -9.26 4.00 2.70
CA CYS A 116 -8.16 3.82 1.76
C CYS A 116 -6.95 4.61 2.23
N ARG A 117 -5.79 3.97 2.27
CA ARG A 117 -4.54 4.61 2.66
C ARG A 117 -3.33 3.95 2.00
N VAL A 118 -2.30 4.73 1.76
CA VAL A 118 -0.99 4.30 1.24
C VAL A 118 0.08 4.99 2.07
N HIS A 119 0.91 4.22 2.73
CA HIS A 119 1.98 4.78 3.56
C HIS A 119 3.04 3.71 3.92
N PRO A 120 4.21 4.11 4.42
CA PRO A 120 5.15 3.20 5.06
C PRO A 120 4.50 2.52 6.29
N VAL A 121 4.76 1.23 6.45
CA VAL A 121 4.22 0.41 7.55
C VAL A 121 5.34 -0.42 8.16
N LEU A 122 5.38 -0.49 9.48
CA LEU A 122 6.18 -1.47 10.20
C LEU A 122 5.51 -2.85 10.08
N VAL A 123 6.13 -3.76 9.38
CA VAL A 123 5.65 -5.12 9.15
C VAL A 123 6.51 -6.08 9.99
N HIS A 124 5.88 -6.80 10.92
CA HIS A 124 6.60 -7.78 11.73
C HIS A 124 7.25 -8.85 10.85
N LYS A 125 8.45 -9.28 11.19
CA LYS A 125 9.25 -10.24 10.40
C LYS A 125 8.53 -11.57 10.11
N ASP A 126 7.62 -11.98 10.99
CA ASP A 126 6.84 -13.21 10.84
C ASP A 126 5.60 -13.01 9.92
N ASN A 127 5.30 -11.78 9.52
CA ASN A 127 4.22 -11.51 8.59
C ASN A 127 4.67 -11.84 7.15
N ILE A 128 3.80 -12.47 6.37
CA ILE A 128 4.12 -12.90 5.00
C ILE A 128 4.53 -11.73 4.09
N LEU A 129 4.03 -10.52 4.32
CA LEU A 129 4.42 -9.33 3.56
C LEU A 129 5.89 -8.93 3.79
N SER A 130 6.49 -9.30 4.90
CA SER A 130 7.90 -9.04 5.17
C SER A 130 8.82 -9.74 4.16
N GLN A 131 8.38 -10.87 3.61
CA GLN A 131 9.10 -11.71 2.65
C GLN A 131 8.96 -11.24 1.20
N VAL A 132 8.23 -10.17 0.94
CA VAL A 132 8.12 -9.58 -0.41
C VAL A 132 9.32 -8.67 -0.63
N LEU A 133 10.34 -9.19 -1.33
CA LEU A 133 11.65 -8.55 -1.50
C LEU A 133 11.84 -7.99 -2.91
N GLY A 134 12.82 -7.12 -3.08
CA GLY A 134 13.20 -6.53 -4.36
C GLY A 134 12.03 -5.82 -5.04
N VAL A 135 11.89 -6.03 -6.35
CA VAL A 135 10.84 -5.43 -7.19
C VAL A 135 9.50 -6.18 -7.14
N MET A 136 9.39 -7.20 -6.29
CA MET A 136 8.21 -8.04 -6.24
C MET A 136 7.03 -7.30 -5.62
N ASN A 137 5.85 -7.62 -6.11
CA ASN A 137 4.58 -7.14 -5.60
C ASN A 137 3.79 -8.27 -4.94
N ALA A 138 2.94 -7.91 -4.01
CA ALA A 138 2.01 -8.85 -3.38
C ALA A 138 0.72 -8.14 -2.98
N VAL A 139 -0.39 -8.85 -3.10
CA VAL A 139 -1.71 -8.37 -2.65
C VAL A 139 -2.34 -9.46 -1.78
N LEU A 140 -2.62 -9.13 -0.53
CA LEU A 140 -3.42 -9.95 0.37
C LEU A 140 -4.88 -9.51 0.28
N ILE A 141 -5.76 -10.47 0.11
CA ILE A 141 -7.21 -10.28 0.10
C ILE A 141 -7.78 -11.07 1.24
N THR A 142 -8.48 -10.42 2.15
CA THR A 142 -9.14 -11.07 3.28
C THR A 142 -10.65 -11.03 3.10
N GLY A 143 -11.27 -12.20 3.07
CA GLY A 143 -12.71 -12.37 3.00
C GLY A 143 -13.29 -12.93 4.29
N ASP A 144 -14.60 -12.84 4.43
CA ASP A 144 -15.32 -13.29 5.63
C ASP A 144 -15.32 -14.81 5.80
N LYS A 145 -15.22 -15.59 4.72
CA LYS A 145 -15.30 -17.06 4.74
C LYS A 145 -14.00 -17.74 4.34
N PHE A 146 -13.31 -17.26 3.28
CA PHE A 146 -12.09 -17.90 2.82
C PHE A 146 -10.82 -17.49 3.62
N GLY A 147 -10.95 -16.54 4.55
CA GLY A 147 -9.80 -16.00 5.28
C GLY A 147 -8.93 -15.11 4.42
N THR A 148 -7.60 -15.29 4.48
CA THR A 148 -6.64 -14.48 3.72
C THR A 148 -6.01 -15.29 2.60
N SER A 149 -6.05 -14.73 1.39
CA SER A 149 -5.35 -15.23 0.21
C SER A 149 -4.31 -14.21 -0.24
N MET A 150 -3.19 -14.68 -0.80
CA MET A 150 -2.12 -13.84 -1.31
C MET A 150 -1.88 -14.09 -2.80
N LEU A 151 -1.81 -13.01 -3.56
CA LEU A 151 -1.28 -12.98 -4.93
C LEU A 151 0.12 -12.38 -4.89
N TYR A 152 1.10 -13.07 -5.43
CA TYR A 152 2.51 -12.64 -5.43
C TYR A 152 3.08 -12.77 -6.84
N GLY A 153 3.82 -11.77 -7.29
CA GLY A 153 4.43 -11.79 -8.61
C GLY A 153 5.07 -10.45 -9.01
N HIS A 154 5.53 -10.39 -10.25
CA HIS A 154 6.02 -9.13 -10.83
C HIS A 154 4.84 -8.19 -11.11
N GLY A 155 4.94 -6.95 -10.63
CA GLY A 155 3.95 -5.89 -10.89
C GLY A 155 4.23 -5.10 -12.17
N ALA A 156 5.45 -5.21 -12.72
CA ALA A 156 5.92 -4.51 -13.91
C ALA A 156 6.96 -5.36 -14.64
N GLY A 157 7.44 -4.88 -15.79
CA GLY A 157 8.41 -5.56 -16.65
C GLY A 157 7.80 -5.96 -17.99
N GLY A 158 8.65 -6.11 -19.01
CA GLY A 158 8.22 -6.34 -20.40
C GLY A 158 7.31 -7.55 -20.57
N ASP A 159 7.74 -8.69 -20.06
CA ASP A 159 6.98 -9.95 -20.18
C ASP A 159 5.65 -9.93 -19.42
N ALA A 160 5.66 -9.39 -18.18
CA ALA A 160 4.45 -9.28 -17.37
C ALA A 160 3.43 -8.33 -18.03
N THR A 161 3.88 -7.20 -18.55
CA THR A 161 3.05 -6.23 -19.26
C THR A 161 2.53 -6.81 -20.57
N ALA A 162 3.37 -7.47 -21.36
CA ALA A 162 2.97 -8.11 -22.59
C ALA A 162 1.90 -9.19 -22.37
N SER A 163 2.09 -10.03 -21.34
CA SER A 163 1.11 -11.04 -20.94
C SER A 163 -0.25 -10.42 -20.59
N ALA A 164 -0.25 -9.33 -19.83
CA ALA A 164 -1.49 -8.64 -19.47
C ALA A 164 -2.18 -8.01 -20.69
N VAL A 165 -1.43 -7.38 -21.59
CA VAL A 165 -1.98 -6.82 -22.85
C VAL A 165 -2.59 -7.90 -23.72
N VAL A 166 -1.89 -9.03 -23.93
CA VAL A 166 -2.40 -10.15 -24.72
C VAL A 166 -3.67 -10.73 -24.09
N SER A 167 -3.68 -10.90 -22.76
CA SER A 167 -4.87 -11.39 -22.05
C SER A 167 -6.06 -10.46 -22.24
N ASN A 168 -5.87 -9.16 -22.14
CA ASN A 168 -6.90 -8.16 -22.36
C ASN A 168 -7.41 -8.16 -23.81
N LEU A 169 -6.54 -8.36 -24.80
CA LEU A 169 -6.94 -8.48 -26.21
C LEU A 169 -7.81 -9.73 -26.44
N VAL A 170 -7.41 -10.88 -25.91
CA VAL A 170 -8.19 -12.11 -25.99
C VAL A 170 -9.56 -11.94 -25.32
N GLU A 171 -9.60 -11.32 -24.15
CA GLU A 171 -10.84 -11.01 -23.45
C GLU A 171 -11.74 -10.08 -24.28
N ALA A 172 -11.19 -9.00 -24.84
CA ALA A 172 -11.91 -8.06 -25.68
C ALA A 172 -12.52 -8.73 -26.93
N ILE A 173 -11.79 -9.65 -27.58
CA ILE A 173 -12.28 -10.42 -28.73
C ILE A 173 -13.45 -11.31 -28.31
N ASN A 174 -13.31 -12.04 -27.19
CA ASN A 174 -14.39 -12.90 -26.66
C ASN A 174 -15.64 -12.09 -26.32
N PHE A 175 -15.48 -10.87 -25.76
CA PHE A 175 -16.58 -9.96 -25.51
C PHE A 175 -17.23 -9.43 -26.78
N SER A 176 -16.42 -9.10 -27.81
CA SER A 176 -16.96 -8.59 -29.07
C SER A 176 -17.84 -9.63 -29.77
N SER A 177 -17.52 -10.90 -29.60
CA SER A 177 -18.20 -12.04 -30.21
C SER A 177 -19.46 -12.49 -29.47
N ASN A 178 -19.66 -12.10 -28.20
CA ASN A 178 -20.77 -12.59 -27.37
C ASN A 178 -21.59 -11.45 -26.76
N LYS A 179 -22.80 -11.21 -27.33
CA LYS A 179 -23.72 -10.13 -26.88
C LYS A 179 -24.15 -10.27 -25.42
N ASP A 180 -24.27 -11.49 -24.89
CA ASP A 180 -24.71 -11.73 -23.51
C ASP A 180 -23.63 -11.38 -22.50
N LEU A 181 -22.35 -11.56 -22.86
CA LEU A 181 -21.23 -11.14 -22.06
C LEU A 181 -21.08 -9.61 -22.01
N ARG A 182 -21.35 -8.90 -23.12
CA ARG A 182 -21.38 -7.43 -23.16
C ARG A 182 -22.31 -6.83 -22.10
N ASN A 183 -23.49 -7.41 -21.91
CA ASN A 183 -24.46 -6.94 -20.94
C ASN A 183 -24.08 -7.24 -19.48
N LYS A 184 -23.18 -8.19 -19.23
CA LYS A 184 -22.71 -8.54 -17.88
C LYS A 184 -21.55 -7.67 -17.38
N ILE A 185 -20.76 -7.10 -18.31
CA ILE A 185 -19.53 -6.34 -17.96
C ILE A 185 -19.67 -4.84 -18.17
N ILE A 186 -20.70 -4.39 -18.85
CA ILE A 186 -21.09 -2.99 -18.67
C ILE A 186 -21.30 -2.85 -17.16
N PHE A 187 -20.30 -2.24 -16.50
CA PHE A 187 -20.44 -1.79 -15.12
C PHE A 187 -21.84 -1.21 -15.00
N LYS A 188 -22.76 -1.96 -14.41
CA LYS A 188 -24.03 -1.39 -14.01
C LYS A 188 -23.66 -0.33 -12.97
N ASN A 189 -23.42 0.88 -13.44
CA ASN A 189 -23.34 2.12 -12.66
C ASN A 189 -24.69 2.43 -12.00
N SER A 190 -25.43 1.43 -11.58
CA SER A 190 -26.76 1.52 -11.00
C SER A 190 -26.79 0.86 -9.63
N GLY A 191 -25.77 1.14 -8.81
CA GLY A 191 -25.84 0.97 -7.38
C GLY A 191 -25.46 2.29 -6.74
N SER A 192 -26.34 2.91 -6.01
CA SER A 192 -25.98 3.95 -5.05
C SER A 192 -24.80 3.41 -4.25
N CYS A 193 -23.73 4.20 -4.20
CA CYS A 193 -22.59 3.93 -3.33
C CYS A 193 -23.15 3.69 -1.92
N SER A 194 -23.10 2.45 -1.45
CA SER A 194 -23.69 2.08 -0.15
C SER A 194 -22.73 2.35 1.01
N PHE A 195 -21.50 2.75 0.69
CA PHE A 195 -20.45 2.98 1.67
C PHE A 195 -19.98 4.43 1.63
N ASP A 196 -19.79 5.01 2.80
CA ASP A 196 -19.08 6.27 2.98
C ASP A 196 -17.59 6.03 2.92
N ILE A 197 -16.83 7.04 2.54
CA ILE A 197 -15.36 6.98 2.59
C ILE A 197 -14.91 7.64 3.88
N THR A 198 -14.15 6.89 4.69
CA THR A 198 -13.60 7.38 5.95
C THR A 198 -12.66 8.56 5.70
N LYS A 199 -12.83 9.64 6.43
CA LYS A 199 -11.91 10.78 6.37
C LYS A 199 -10.58 10.43 7.03
N ASN A 200 -9.49 11.02 6.55
CA ASN A 200 -8.13 10.73 7.04
C ASN A 200 -7.99 10.96 8.55
N ASN A 201 -8.65 11.97 9.10
CA ASN A 201 -8.61 12.30 10.53
C ASN A 201 -9.33 11.28 11.44
N ASP A 202 -10.17 10.42 10.86
CA ASP A 202 -10.93 9.42 11.61
C ASP A 202 -10.23 8.05 11.58
N ILE A 203 -9.02 7.98 11.00
CA ILE A 203 -8.21 6.77 10.94
C ILE A 203 -7.50 6.57 12.28
N SER A 204 -7.78 5.44 12.95
CA SER A 204 -7.07 5.02 14.15
C SER A 204 -6.19 3.82 13.85
N SER A 205 -4.91 3.94 14.18
CA SER A 205 -3.91 2.86 14.04
C SER A 205 -2.73 3.13 14.97
N PRO A 206 -1.90 2.13 15.31
CA PRO A 206 -0.59 2.35 15.90
C PRO A 206 0.28 3.17 14.95
N PHE A 207 1.13 4.04 15.52
CA PHE A 207 2.07 4.86 14.77
C PHE A 207 3.50 4.65 15.27
N TYR A 208 4.45 4.68 14.35
CA TYR A 208 5.84 4.90 14.66
C TYR A 208 6.10 6.41 14.72
N LEU A 209 6.75 6.86 15.78
CA LEU A 209 7.04 8.27 16.00
C LEU A 209 8.53 8.47 16.23
N ARG A 210 9.19 9.23 15.36
CA ARG A 210 10.57 9.68 15.52
C ARG A 210 10.59 11.15 15.91
N ILE A 211 11.17 11.45 17.06
CA ILE A 211 11.23 12.81 17.59
C ILE A 211 12.68 13.24 17.69
N TYR A 212 13.00 14.37 17.07
CA TYR A 212 14.27 15.06 17.28
C TYR A 212 14.12 16.09 18.38
N ALA A 213 14.83 15.90 19.48
CA ALA A 213 14.78 16.80 20.62
C ALA A 213 16.19 17.17 21.09
N ARG A 214 16.33 18.30 21.77
CA ARG A 214 17.59 18.66 22.41
C ARG A 214 17.82 17.75 23.63
N ASP A 215 19.06 17.28 23.78
CA ASP A 215 19.44 16.49 24.95
C ASP A 215 19.66 17.37 26.17
N ILE A 216 18.54 17.76 26.79
CA ILE A 216 18.53 18.56 28.05
C ILE A 216 17.55 17.94 29.03
N SER A 217 17.79 18.18 30.33
CA SER A 217 16.92 17.65 31.39
C SER A 217 15.48 18.17 31.24
N GLY A 218 14.51 17.26 31.39
CA GLY A 218 13.08 17.58 31.34
C GLY A 218 12.40 17.33 29.99
N VAL A 219 13.13 17.22 28.88
CA VAL A 219 12.54 17.04 27.52
C VAL A 219 11.70 15.76 27.45
N MET A 220 12.19 14.65 27.96
CA MET A 220 11.39 13.40 27.94
C MET A 220 10.12 13.53 28.79
N ALA A 221 10.17 14.23 29.92
CA ALA A 221 9.00 14.47 30.73
C ALA A 221 7.96 15.33 29.98
N GLU A 222 8.41 16.33 29.23
CA GLU A 222 7.53 17.18 28.43
C GLU A 222 6.88 16.38 27.30
N ILE A 223 7.66 15.60 26.53
CA ILE A 223 7.15 14.75 25.45
C ILE A 223 6.10 13.77 25.99
N THR A 224 6.41 13.04 27.06
CA THR A 224 5.49 12.06 27.63
C THR A 224 4.23 12.72 28.21
N ASN A 225 4.33 13.91 28.79
CA ASN A 225 3.16 14.66 29.24
C ASN A 225 2.26 15.10 28.07
N ILE A 226 2.84 15.56 26.96
CA ILE A 226 2.07 15.91 25.75
C ILE A 226 1.29 14.71 25.26
N LEU A 227 1.93 13.54 25.14
CA LEU A 227 1.29 12.30 24.67
C LEU A 227 0.21 11.85 25.66
N ALA A 228 0.49 11.86 26.95
CA ALA A 228 -0.48 11.48 27.98
C ALA A 228 -1.73 12.37 27.98
N ASN A 229 -1.56 13.70 27.81
CA ASN A 229 -2.68 14.65 27.71
C ASN A 229 -3.57 14.42 26.49
N GLN A 230 -3.06 13.74 25.47
CA GLN A 230 -3.80 13.34 24.27
C GLN A 230 -4.29 11.87 24.34
N ASN A 231 -4.15 11.21 25.49
CA ASN A 231 -4.47 9.79 25.70
C ASN A 231 -3.71 8.87 24.75
N ILE A 232 -2.48 9.22 24.37
CA ILE A 232 -1.61 8.38 23.55
C ILE A 232 -0.74 7.53 24.47
N SER A 233 -0.84 6.21 24.34
CA SER A 233 0.02 5.24 25.01
C SER A 233 1.31 5.03 24.22
N ILE A 234 2.42 4.84 24.94
CA ILE A 234 3.72 4.45 24.37
C ILE A 234 3.92 2.98 24.70
N GLU A 235 4.18 2.16 23.70
CA GLU A 235 4.49 0.73 23.79
C GLU A 235 5.99 0.51 23.61
#